data_dc515ae7c3ec8d8c11d4508395ca3bad
#
_entry.id   dc515ae7c3ec8d8c11d4508395ca3bad
#
_cell.length_a   1.000
_cell.length_b   1.000
_cell.length_c   1.000
_cell.angle_alpha   90.00
_cell.angle_beta   90.00
_cell.angle_gamma   90.00
#
_symmetry.space_group_name_H-M   'P 1'
#
loop_
_entity.id
_entity.type
_entity.pdbx_description
1 polymer ?
#
loop_
_entity_poly.entity_id
_entity_poly.type
_entity_poly.pdbx_seq_one_letter_code
_entity_poly.pdbx_strand_id
1 'polypeptide(L)'
;MRLAWTGMIAYICMPASAMADMLPLDEALRATYVACVGIDDELSDMKKMAGINTAVTAVGTAAGAGATVVGLVKASKDKQIATLEEELARLRALTAGREITAPDRDEVLTGMQRYYDANKDTAREKEDEITALTKQSKRLGNWRTGLMAGSTVTNVAGAIIAGNNKVGQDLQQQIADCRKQVENLSNSIMQARLDGYDVTEAENIVAACRQYEYVDVSKINSRATGAVISSVIGATTGAAGTVTSAIANTDKTRNDNTDAGKQTEKNLNTASNILAGATTLASGTATVFNATQISAIKKVAAVAEACTGVLK
;
A
#
# COMPACT_ATOMS: atom_id res chain seq x y z
N MET A 1 33.84 72.87 3.81
CA MET A 1 33.15 71.85 4.63
C MET A 1 33.72 70.51 4.26
N ARG A 2 34.62 69.96 5.05
CA ARG A 2 35.20 68.61 4.87
C ARG A 2 34.54 67.72 5.92
N LEU A 3 33.72 66.77 5.50
CA LEU A 3 33.16 65.72 6.36
C LEU A 3 34.18 64.55 6.41
N ALA A 4 34.78 64.40 7.58
CA ALA A 4 35.63 63.26 7.90
C ALA A 4 34.76 62.02 8.13
N TRP A 5 34.97 60.95 7.33
CA TRP A 5 34.43 59.63 7.58
C TRP A 5 35.36 58.87 8.53
N THR A 6 35.04 58.82 9.80
CA THR A 6 35.65 57.95 10.76
C THR A 6 34.99 56.57 10.62
N GLY A 7 35.71 55.64 9.93
CA GLY A 7 35.35 54.23 9.87
C GLY A 7 35.56 53.59 11.25
N MET A 8 34.40 53.26 11.88
CA MET A 8 34.38 52.50 13.11
C MET A 8 34.52 51.03 12.78
N ILE A 9 35.77 50.51 12.85
CA ILE A 9 36.05 49.06 12.81
C ILE A 9 35.53 48.51 14.14
N ALA A 10 34.34 47.91 14.14
CA ALA A 10 33.87 47.14 15.25
C ALA A 10 34.70 45.84 15.32
N TYR A 11 35.74 45.84 16.13
CA TYR A 11 36.37 44.61 16.59
C TYR A 11 35.32 43.85 17.40
N ILE A 12 34.74 42.80 16.80
CA ILE A 12 33.95 41.82 17.51
C ILE A 12 34.95 41.08 18.41
N CYS A 13 35.08 41.51 19.66
CA CYS A 13 35.73 40.74 20.70
C CYS A 13 34.90 39.47 20.93
N MET A 14 35.24 38.36 20.26
CA MET A 14 34.80 37.07 20.70
C MET A 14 35.37 36.81 22.10
N PRO A 15 34.52 36.36 23.08
CA PRO A 15 35.02 36.06 24.42
C PRO A 15 36.12 34.99 24.33
N ALA A 16 37.23 35.18 25.02
CA ALA A 16 38.36 34.23 25.03
C ALA A 16 37.99 32.80 25.44
N SER A 17 36.83 32.61 26.07
CA SER A 17 36.24 31.29 26.38
C SER A 17 35.70 30.55 25.15
N ALA A 18 35.45 31.22 24.02
CA ALA A 18 35.01 30.55 22.79
C ALA A 18 36.20 30.02 21.95
N MET A 19 37.43 30.46 22.24
CA MET A 19 38.65 29.98 21.54
C MET A 19 39.24 28.71 22.15
N ALA A 20 38.85 28.34 23.40
CA ALA A 20 39.43 27.20 24.10
C ALA A 20 38.90 25.83 23.64
N ASP A 21 37.79 25.80 22.85
CA ASP A 21 37.16 24.58 22.38
C ASP A 21 37.29 24.37 20.86
N MET A 22 38.10 25.16 20.14
CA MET A 22 38.31 24.93 18.71
C MET A 22 39.32 23.80 18.51
N LEU A 23 38.82 22.71 17.88
CA LEU A 23 39.65 21.57 17.47
C LEU A 23 40.66 22.02 16.39
N PRO A 24 41.89 21.50 16.39
CA PRO A 24 42.83 21.65 15.26
C PRO A 24 42.11 21.16 13.97
N LEU A 25 42.44 21.77 12.82
CA LEU A 25 41.79 21.51 11.56
C LEU A 25 41.74 20.00 11.20
N ASP A 26 42.85 19.28 11.40
CA ASP A 26 42.96 17.85 11.09
C ASP A 26 42.11 16.99 12.05
N GLU A 27 41.95 17.38 13.29
CA GLU A 27 41.10 16.70 14.24
C GLU A 27 39.60 16.94 13.90
N ALA A 28 39.24 18.16 13.50
CA ALA A 28 37.93 18.51 13.03
C ALA A 28 37.55 17.78 11.73
N LEU A 29 38.49 17.65 10.78
CA LEU A 29 38.34 16.87 9.55
C LEU A 29 38.10 15.39 9.85
N ARG A 30 38.93 14.79 10.73
CA ARG A 30 38.79 13.39 11.14
C ARG A 30 37.47 13.15 11.85
N ALA A 31 37.04 14.04 12.77
CA ALA A 31 35.77 13.93 13.47
C ALA A 31 34.58 14.02 12.50
N THR A 32 34.66 14.91 11.50
CA THR A 32 33.65 15.03 10.45
C THR A 32 33.57 13.75 9.61
N TYR A 33 34.71 13.19 9.21
CA TYR A 33 34.78 11.93 8.48
C TYR A 33 34.08 10.81 9.25
N VAL A 34 34.42 10.58 10.52
CA VAL A 34 33.89 9.52 11.36
C VAL A 34 32.38 9.68 11.56
N ALA A 35 31.89 10.91 11.73
CA ALA A 35 30.50 11.18 11.98
C ALA A 35 29.61 11.06 10.71
N CYS A 36 30.13 11.40 9.53
CA CYS A 36 29.33 11.49 8.31
C CYS A 36 29.42 10.25 7.41
N VAL A 37 30.53 9.48 7.50
CA VAL A 37 30.73 8.28 6.67
C VAL A 37 29.79 7.14 7.13
N GLY A 38 29.19 6.45 6.19
CA GLY A 38 28.28 5.32 6.44
C GLY A 38 26.79 5.67 6.42
N ILE A 39 26.44 6.97 6.51
CA ILE A 39 25.04 7.42 6.40
C ILE A 39 24.46 7.07 5.02
N ASP A 40 25.28 7.18 3.95
CA ASP A 40 24.89 6.84 2.58
C ASP A 40 24.55 5.35 2.42
N ASP A 41 25.32 4.46 3.02
CA ASP A 41 25.11 3.02 2.97
C ASP A 41 23.80 2.63 3.66
N GLU A 42 23.55 3.14 4.86
CA GLU A 42 22.32 2.88 5.61
C GLU A 42 21.08 3.40 4.87
N LEU A 43 21.14 4.60 4.31
CA LEU A 43 20.08 5.17 3.49
C LEU A 43 19.85 4.38 2.18
N SER A 44 20.92 3.83 1.59
CA SER A 44 20.82 2.95 0.41
C SER A 44 20.06 1.68 0.73
N ASP A 45 20.31 1.07 1.87
CA ASP A 45 19.61 -0.13 2.30
C ASP A 45 18.15 0.16 2.63
N MET A 46 17.87 1.27 3.31
CA MET A 46 16.50 1.74 3.52
C MET A 46 15.73 1.96 2.21
N LYS A 47 16.41 2.52 1.19
CA LYS A 47 15.83 2.73 -0.15
C LYS A 47 15.50 1.39 -0.83
N LYS A 48 16.37 0.38 -0.74
CA LYS A 48 16.11 -0.98 -1.25
C LYS A 48 14.89 -1.60 -0.57
N MET A 49 14.83 -1.52 0.76
CA MET A 49 13.70 -2.05 1.55
C MET A 49 12.38 -1.34 1.21
N ALA A 50 12.39 -0.01 1.05
CA ALA A 50 11.21 0.74 0.61
C ALA A 50 10.76 0.33 -0.81
N GLY A 51 11.71 0.02 -1.70
CA GLY A 51 11.44 -0.51 -3.04
C GLY A 51 10.77 -1.88 -3.00
N ILE A 52 11.28 -2.81 -2.20
CA ILE A 52 10.68 -4.12 -1.97
C ILE A 52 9.26 -3.97 -1.40
N ASN A 53 9.09 -3.11 -0.41
CA ASN A 53 7.79 -2.87 0.21
C ASN A 53 6.77 -2.27 -0.78
N THR A 54 7.21 -1.37 -1.65
CA THR A 54 6.37 -0.83 -2.73
C THR A 54 5.89 -1.95 -3.66
N ALA A 55 6.77 -2.87 -4.05
CA ALA A 55 6.41 -4.02 -4.89
C ALA A 55 5.42 -4.95 -4.18
N VAL A 56 5.67 -5.29 -2.91
CA VAL A 56 4.81 -6.17 -2.11
C VAL A 56 3.41 -5.58 -1.95
N THR A 57 3.30 -4.28 -1.60
CA THR A 57 2.00 -3.62 -1.44
C THR A 57 1.28 -3.40 -2.77
N ALA A 58 2.01 -3.21 -3.88
CA ALA A 58 1.42 -3.16 -5.22
C ALA A 58 0.78 -4.50 -5.63
N VAL A 59 1.42 -5.63 -5.31
CA VAL A 59 0.82 -6.97 -5.50
C VAL A 59 -0.44 -7.11 -4.65
N GLY A 60 -0.42 -6.66 -3.39
CA GLY A 60 -1.60 -6.63 -2.52
C GLY A 60 -2.75 -5.80 -3.10
N THR A 61 -2.43 -4.65 -3.67
CA THR A 61 -3.40 -3.77 -4.35
C THR A 61 -4.00 -4.47 -5.56
N ALA A 62 -3.18 -5.10 -6.41
CA ALA A 62 -3.65 -5.82 -7.59
C ALA A 62 -4.54 -7.02 -7.20
N ALA A 63 -4.17 -7.77 -6.16
CA ALA A 63 -4.97 -8.88 -5.66
C ALA A 63 -6.31 -8.40 -5.08
N GLY A 64 -6.33 -7.32 -4.30
CA GLY A 64 -7.55 -6.71 -3.78
C GLY A 64 -8.48 -6.20 -4.89
N ALA A 65 -7.93 -5.51 -5.89
CA ALA A 65 -8.68 -5.05 -7.07
C ALA A 65 -9.25 -6.23 -7.86
N GLY A 66 -8.45 -7.28 -8.08
CA GLY A 66 -8.89 -8.52 -8.70
C GLY A 66 -10.05 -9.17 -7.93
N ALA A 67 -9.96 -9.24 -6.61
CA ALA A 67 -11.02 -9.77 -5.76
C ALA A 67 -12.34 -8.95 -5.88
N THR A 68 -12.22 -7.62 -5.98
CA THR A 68 -13.37 -6.73 -6.18
C THR A 68 -14.04 -6.99 -7.52
N VAL A 69 -13.27 -7.05 -8.61
CA VAL A 69 -13.81 -7.32 -9.96
C VAL A 69 -14.47 -8.70 -10.02
N VAL A 70 -13.78 -9.74 -9.51
CA VAL A 70 -14.34 -11.10 -9.45
C VAL A 70 -15.62 -11.13 -8.63
N GLY A 71 -15.69 -10.38 -7.52
CA GLY A 71 -16.87 -10.25 -6.69
C GLY A 71 -18.06 -9.63 -7.43
N LEU A 72 -17.82 -8.60 -8.24
CA LEU A 72 -18.85 -7.95 -9.06
C LEU A 72 -19.36 -8.88 -10.16
N VAL A 73 -18.44 -9.59 -10.85
CA VAL A 73 -18.81 -10.59 -11.88
C VAL A 73 -19.63 -11.72 -11.25
N LYS A 74 -19.23 -12.22 -10.06
CA LYS A 74 -20.00 -13.22 -9.31
C LYS A 74 -21.40 -12.71 -9.00
N ALA A 75 -21.53 -11.49 -8.47
CA ALA A 75 -22.85 -10.91 -8.14
C ALA A 75 -23.75 -10.79 -9.38
N SER A 76 -23.21 -10.47 -10.55
CA SER A 76 -23.94 -10.48 -11.82
C SER A 76 -24.45 -11.88 -12.19
N LYS A 77 -23.61 -12.92 -12.01
CA LYS A 77 -23.99 -14.31 -12.26
C LYS A 77 -25.08 -14.80 -11.29
N ASP A 78 -24.92 -14.47 -10.01
CA ASP A 78 -25.91 -14.82 -8.98
C ASP A 78 -27.28 -14.16 -9.28
N LYS A 79 -27.28 -12.93 -9.80
CA LYS A 79 -28.51 -12.27 -10.26
C LYS A 79 -29.14 -12.97 -11.48
N GLN A 80 -28.32 -13.40 -12.45
CA GLN A 80 -28.79 -14.16 -13.59
C GLN A 80 -29.47 -15.50 -13.15
N ILE A 81 -28.79 -16.21 -12.21
CA ILE A 81 -29.34 -17.44 -11.63
C ILE A 81 -30.73 -17.18 -11.01
N ALA A 82 -30.83 -16.15 -10.15
CA ALA A 82 -32.11 -15.82 -9.49
C ALA A 82 -33.22 -15.50 -10.49
N THR A 83 -32.93 -14.81 -11.59
CA THR A 83 -33.91 -14.53 -12.65
C THR A 83 -34.35 -15.81 -13.35
N LEU A 84 -33.40 -16.69 -13.69
CA LEU A 84 -33.74 -17.98 -14.34
C LEU A 84 -34.48 -18.90 -13.42
N GLU A 85 -34.20 -18.93 -12.12
CA GLU A 85 -34.96 -19.68 -11.12
C GLU A 85 -36.42 -19.21 -11.03
N GLU A 86 -36.67 -17.88 -11.08
CA GLU A 86 -38.01 -17.32 -11.10
C GLU A 86 -38.78 -17.70 -12.37
N GLU A 87 -38.12 -17.61 -13.54
CA GLU A 87 -38.70 -18.01 -14.81
C GLU A 87 -39.01 -19.53 -14.84
N LEU A 88 -38.09 -20.34 -14.31
CA LEU A 88 -38.30 -21.79 -14.20
C LEU A 88 -39.45 -22.12 -13.26
N ALA A 89 -39.59 -21.42 -12.14
CA ALA A 89 -40.73 -21.59 -11.22
C ALA A 89 -42.07 -21.26 -11.91
N ARG A 90 -42.09 -20.19 -12.73
CA ARG A 90 -43.28 -19.84 -13.52
C ARG A 90 -43.61 -20.91 -14.55
N LEU A 91 -42.61 -21.45 -15.29
CA LEU A 91 -42.82 -22.54 -16.24
C LEU A 91 -43.34 -23.80 -15.56
N ARG A 92 -42.78 -24.18 -14.41
CA ARG A 92 -43.27 -25.34 -13.62
C ARG A 92 -44.70 -25.14 -13.12
N ALA A 93 -45.06 -23.92 -12.67
CA ALA A 93 -46.46 -23.62 -12.27
C ALA A 93 -47.43 -23.73 -13.42
N LEU A 94 -47.04 -23.33 -14.64
CA LEU A 94 -47.88 -23.48 -15.84
C LEU A 94 -48.07 -24.95 -16.24
N THR A 95 -47.10 -25.82 -15.96
CA THR A 95 -47.14 -27.25 -16.29
C THR A 95 -47.84 -28.09 -15.21
N ALA A 96 -47.86 -27.66 -13.94
CA ALA A 96 -48.41 -28.39 -12.80
C ALA A 96 -49.95 -28.23 -12.65
N GLY A 97 -50.59 -27.29 -13.34
CA GLY A 97 -51.93 -26.79 -12.99
C GLY A 97 -53.09 -27.17 -13.92
N ARG A 98 -52.98 -28.11 -14.88
CA ARG A 98 -54.08 -28.42 -15.79
C ARG A 98 -54.41 -29.92 -15.90
N GLU A 99 -55.23 -30.36 -14.99
CA GLU A 99 -56.11 -31.49 -15.23
C GLU A 99 -57.27 -31.03 -16.15
N ILE A 100 -57.28 -31.49 -17.41
CA ILE A 100 -58.27 -31.05 -18.42
C ILE A 100 -59.38 -31.97 -18.47
N THR A 101 -60.53 -31.50 -18.07
CA THR A 101 -61.82 -32.09 -18.33
C THR A 101 -62.45 -31.32 -19.50
N ALA A 102 -62.31 -31.83 -20.72
CA ALA A 102 -63.04 -31.31 -21.91
C ALA A 102 -63.44 -32.39 -22.89
N PRO A 103 -64.64 -32.26 -23.54
CA PRO A 103 -65.23 -33.29 -24.34
C PRO A 103 -64.81 -33.42 -25.81
N ASP A 104 -63.91 -32.59 -26.34
CA ASP A 104 -63.41 -32.74 -27.74
C ASP A 104 -61.91 -33.06 -27.74
N ARG A 105 -61.61 -34.34 -27.77
CA ARG A 105 -60.36 -34.89 -27.27
C ARG A 105 -59.15 -34.81 -28.18
N ASP A 106 -59.27 -35.00 -29.49
CA ASP A 106 -58.02 -35.38 -30.24
C ASP A 106 -57.21 -34.21 -30.77
N GLU A 107 -57.82 -33.12 -31.18
CA GLU A 107 -57.05 -31.97 -31.74
C GLU A 107 -56.53 -31.02 -30.64
N VAL A 108 -57.33 -30.83 -29.59
CA VAL A 108 -56.96 -30.07 -28.40
C VAL A 108 -55.89 -30.78 -27.62
N LEU A 109 -55.95 -32.11 -27.46
CA LEU A 109 -54.96 -32.93 -26.82
C LEU A 109 -53.62 -32.88 -27.56
N THR A 110 -53.59 -32.93 -28.90
CA THR A 110 -52.33 -32.85 -29.69
C THR A 110 -51.67 -31.47 -29.58
N GLY A 111 -52.44 -30.38 -29.59
CA GLY A 111 -51.93 -29.02 -29.39
C GLY A 111 -51.38 -28.81 -27.99
N MET A 112 -52.08 -29.33 -26.98
CA MET A 112 -51.65 -29.24 -25.59
C MET A 112 -50.43 -30.12 -25.27
N GLN A 113 -50.34 -31.29 -25.89
CA GLN A 113 -49.17 -32.16 -25.75
C GLN A 113 -47.93 -31.45 -26.31
N ARG A 114 -48.00 -30.83 -27.50
CA ARG A 114 -46.91 -30.05 -28.08
C ARG A 114 -46.54 -28.86 -27.20
N TYR A 115 -47.48 -28.15 -26.63
CA TYR A 115 -47.25 -27.04 -25.70
C TYR A 115 -46.56 -27.50 -24.40
N TYR A 116 -47.01 -28.66 -23.87
CA TYR A 116 -46.42 -29.27 -22.68
C TYR A 116 -44.99 -29.72 -22.92
N ASP A 117 -44.75 -30.42 -24.04
CA ASP A 117 -43.41 -30.90 -24.42
C ASP A 117 -42.46 -29.75 -24.68
N ALA A 118 -42.87 -28.69 -25.38
CA ALA A 118 -42.09 -27.48 -25.60
C ALA A 118 -41.75 -26.75 -24.29
N ASN A 119 -42.66 -26.67 -23.34
CA ASN A 119 -42.37 -26.05 -22.03
C ASN A 119 -41.45 -26.92 -21.17
N LYS A 120 -41.55 -28.24 -21.28
CA LYS A 120 -40.66 -29.20 -20.61
C LYS A 120 -39.24 -29.11 -21.13
N ASP A 121 -39.05 -29.01 -22.43
CA ASP A 121 -37.71 -28.83 -23.05
C ASP A 121 -37.12 -27.48 -22.66
N THR A 122 -37.89 -26.40 -22.68
CA THR A 122 -37.47 -25.07 -22.22
C THR A 122 -37.10 -25.05 -20.74
N ALA A 123 -37.85 -25.76 -19.91
CA ALA A 123 -37.55 -25.87 -18.47
C ALA A 123 -36.24 -26.62 -18.24
N ARG A 124 -35.99 -27.70 -19.00
CA ARG A 124 -34.75 -28.46 -18.93
C ARG A 124 -33.53 -27.62 -19.37
N GLU A 125 -33.65 -26.86 -20.46
CA GLU A 125 -32.61 -25.97 -20.93
C GLU A 125 -32.24 -24.92 -19.85
N LYS A 126 -33.26 -24.34 -19.19
CA LYS A 126 -33.01 -23.39 -18.09
C LYS A 126 -32.37 -24.06 -16.87
N GLU A 127 -32.72 -25.29 -16.53
CA GLU A 127 -32.07 -26.06 -15.46
C GLU A 127 -30.58 -26.29 -15.76
N ASP A 128 -30.26 -26.65 -17.01
CA ASP A 128 -28.88 -26.84 -17.44
C ASP A 128 -28.08 -25.52 -17.40
N GLU A 129 -28.70 -24.40 -17.83
CA GLU A 129 -28.08 -23.07 -17.74
C GLU A 129 -27.85 -22.63 -16.28
N ILE A 130 -28.84 -22.82 -15.39
CA ILE A 130 -28.70 -22.54 -13.95
C ILE A 130 -27.52 -23.35 -13.36
N THR A 131 -27.43 -24.63 -13.71
CA THR A 131 -26.37 -25.51 -13.24
C THR A 131 -25.00 -25.03 -13.71
N ALA A 132 -24.86 -24.62 -14.97
CA ALA A 132 -23.62 -24.09 -15.53
C ALA A 132 -23.22 -22.76 -14.86
N LEU A 133 -24.16 -21.84 -14.69
CA LEU A 133 -23.94 -20.56 -14.02
C LEU A 133 -23.59 -20.73 -12.54
N THR A 134 -24.22 -21.65 -11.84
CA THR A 134 -23.93 -21.98 -10.43
C THR A 134 -22.48 -22.49 -10.28
N LYS A 135 -22.03 -23.36 -11.19
CA LYS A 135 -20.66 -23.84 -11.21
C LYS A 135 -19.66 -22.70 -11.47
N GLN A 136 -19.98 -21.78 -12.39
CA GLN A 136 -19.16 -20.60 -12.65
C GLN A 136 -19.11 -19.66 -11.42
N SER A 137 -20.26 -19.37 -10.80
CA SER A 137 -20.34 -18.54 -9.60
C SER A 137 -19.51 -19.14 -8.45
N LYS A 138 -19.54 -20.45 -8.23
CA LYS A 138 -18.72 -21.14 -7.23
C LYS A 138 -17.22 -20.97 -7.51
N ARG A 139 -16.80 -21.13 -8.78
CA ARG A 139 -15.39 -20.90 -9.16
C ARG A 139 -14.96 -19.45 -8.91
N LEU A 140 -15.78 -18.49 -9.27
CA LEU A 140 -15.48 -17.06 -9.02
C LEU A 140 -15.38 -16.77 -7.52
N GLY A 141 -16.26 -17.36 -6.69
CA GLY A 141 -16.17 -17.23 -5.23
C GLY A 141 -14.85 -17.78 -4.67
N ASN A 142 -14.40 -18.94 -5.15
CA ASN A 142 -13.10 -19.51 -4.75
C ASN A 142 -11.93 -18.63 -5.17
N TRP A 143 -11.94 -18.15 -6.41
CA TRP A 143 -10.93 -17.20 -6.90
C TRP A 143 -10.87 -15.93 -6.05
N ARG A 144 -12.03 -15.36 -5.73
CA ARG A 144 -12.13 -14.17 -4.88
C ARG A 144 -11.54 -14.41 -3.49
N THR A 145 -11.90 -15.54 -2.86
CA THR A 145 -11.34 -15.92 -1.55
C THR A 145 -9.81 -16.03 -1.61
N GLY A 146 -9.28 -16.69 -2.64
CA GLY A 146 -7.83 -16.80 -2.84
C GLY A 146 -7.13 -15.45 -3.04
N LEU A 147 -7.71 -14.56 -3.85
CA LEU A 147 -7.17 -13.22 -4.08
C LEU A 147 -7.19 -12.37 -2.80
N MET A 148 -8.25 -12.44 -2.00
CA MET A 148 -8.31 -11.72 -0.72
C MET A 148 -7.32 -12.26 0.29
N ALA A 149 -7.14 -13.58 0.38
CA ALA A 149 -6.11 -14.18 1.21
C ALA A 149 -4.70 -13.74 0.78
N GLY A 150 -4.41 -13.73 -0.52
CA GLY A 150 -3.15 -13.22 -1.07
C GLY A 150 -2.92 -11.75 -0.72
N SER A 151 -3.94 -10.90 -0.88
CA SER A 151 -3.87 -9.49 -0.49
C SER A 151 -3.64 -9.31 1.02
N THR A 152 -4.25 -10.15 1.86
CA THR A 152 -4.01 -10.14 3.32
C THR A 152 -2.55 -10.40 3.65
N VAL A 153 -1.98 -11.48 3.07
CA VAL A 153 -0.58 -11.86 3.32
C VAL A 153 0.38 -10.76 2.88
N THR A 154 0.17 -10.17 1.70
CA THR A 154 1.03 -9.08 1.21
C THR A 154 0.90 -7.82 2.05
N ASN A 155 -0.27 -7.49 2.59
CA ASN A 155 -0.45 -6.37 3.49
C ASN A 155 0.23 -6.60 4.85
N VAL A 156 0.18 -7.82 5.40
CA VAL A 156 0.93 -8.17 6.62
C VAL A 156 2.43 -8.01 6.37
N ALA A 157 2.94 -8.57 5.28
CA ALA A 157 4.36 -8.43 4.92
C ALA A 157 4.74 -6.95 4.73
N GLY A 158 3.91 -6.18 4.04
CA GLY A 158 4.09 -4.74 3.84
C GLY A 158 4.15 -3.96 5.15
N ALA A 159 3.28 -4.28 6.12
CA ALA A 159 3.30 -3.65 7.43
C ALA A 159 4.60 -3.93 8.19
N ILE A 160 5.08 -5.18 8.17
CA ILE A 160 6.34 -5.58 8.81
C ILE A 160 7.52 -4.84 8.17
N ILE A 161 7.63 -4.87 6.84
CA ILE A 161 8.72 -4.22 6.12
C ILE A 161 8.72 -2.70 6.37
N ALA A 162 7.54 -2.05 6.28
CA ALA A 162 7.42 -0.62 6.55
C ALA A 162 7.77 -0.27 8.01
N GLY A 163 7.37 -1.12 8.97
CA GLY A 163 7.68 -0.95 10.39
C GLY A 163 9.17 -0.97 10.67
N ASN A 164 9.90 -1.86 9.99
CA ASN A 164 11.34 -2.01 10.11
C ASN A 164 12.12 -0.97 9.28
N ASN A 165 11.48 -0.31 8.32
CA ASN A 165 12.12 0.66 7.42
C ASN A 165 11.92 2.12 7.88
N LYS A 166 12.05 2.35 9.19
CA LYS A 166 12.07 3.68 9.81
C LYS A 166 13.50 4.09 10.09
N VAL A 167 13.77 5.39 10.01
CA VAL A 167 15.03 5.95 10.48
C VAL A 167 15.13 5.71 11.99
N GLY A 168 16.05 4.85 12.37
CA GLY A 168 16.34 4.53 13.77
C GLY A 168 16.88 5.72 14.55
N GLN A 169 16.91 5.61 15.87
CA GLN A 169 17.52 6.65 16.71
C GLN A 169 19.02 6.79 16.42
N ASP A 170 19.70 5.68 16.13
CA ASP A 170 21.14 5.65 15.82
C ASP A 170 21.45 6.47 14.57
N LEU A 171 20.74 6.26 13.46
CA LEU A 171 20.90 7.04 12.24
C LEU A 171 20.51 8.52 12.44
N GLN A 172 19.46 8.79 13.23
CA GLN A 172 19.08 10.18 13.55
C GLN A 172 20.19 10.87 14.35
N GLN A 173 20.78 10.17 15.30
CA GLN A 173 21.88 10.69 16.10
C GLN A 173 23.14 10.88 15.24
N GLN A 174 23.47 9.90 14.38
CA GLN A 174 24.60 10.01 13.46
C GLN A 174 24.47 11.23 12.53
N ILE A 175 23.26 11.48 11.98
CA ILE A 175 22.98 12.69 11.18
C ILE A 175 23.16 13.97 12.02
N ALA A 176 22.72 13.98 13.27
CA ALA A 176 22.88 15.10 14.17
C ALA A 176 24.37 15.33 14.54
N ASP A 177 25.12 14.25 14.79
CA ASP A 177 26.53 14.30 15.06
C ASP A 177 27.34 14.78 13.83
N CYS A 178 26.95 14.28 12.63
CA CYS A 178 27.55 14.78 11.39
C CYS A 178 27.34 16.30 11.24
N ARG A 179 26.12 16.81 11.45
CA ARG A 179 25.87 18.29 11.44
C ARG A 179 26.74 19.04 12.39
N LYS A 180 26.84 18.58 13.63
CA LYS A 180 27.64 19.19 14.67
C LYS A 180 29.14 19.22 14.28
N GLN A 181 29.67 18.14 13.71
CA GLN A 181 31.05 18.08 13.29
C GLN A 181 31.33 18.95 12.06
N VAL A 182 30.37 19.05 11.12
CA VAL A 182 30.48 20.00 9.98
C VAL A 182 30.50 21.46 10.47
N GLU A 183 29.71 21.79 11.48
CA GLU A 183 29.76 23.12 12.13
C GLU A 183 31.09 23.36 12.83
N ASN A 184 31.60 22.38 13.59
CA ASN A 184 32.91 22.46 14.23
C ASN A 184 34.03 22.63 13.19
N LEU A 185 33.98 21.88 12.09
CA LEU A 185 34.93 22.00 10.99
C LEU A 185 34.88 23.40 10.37
N SER A 186 33.69 23.97 10.16
CA SER A 186 33.52 25.34 9.66
C SER A 186 34.21 26.39 10.57
N ASN A 187 34.11 26.20 11.89
CA ASN A 187 34.76 27.07 12.87
C ASN A 187 36.30 26.91 12.86
N SER A 188 36.79 25.66 12.76
CA SER A 188 38.23 25.36 12.68
C SER A 188 38.87 25.89 11.39
N ILE A 189 38.12 25.88 10.26
CA ILE A 189 38.57 26.50 9.00
C ILE A 189 38.83 28.01 9.17
N MET A 190 37.93 28.70 9.88
CA MET A 190 38.07 30.13 10.10
C MET A 190 39.36 30.44 10.86
N GLN A 191 39.68 29.65 11.89
CA GLN A 191 40.93 29.82 12.65
C GLN A 191 42.15 29.45 11.82
N ALA A 192 42.13 28.30 11.13
CA ALA A 192 43.25 27.86 10.30
C ALA A 192 43.57 28.88 9.18
N ARG A 193 42.55 29.53 8.61
CA ARG A 193 42.72 30.61 7.63
C ARG A 193 43.44 31.84 8.24
N LEU A 194 43.09 32.21 9.49
CA LEU A 194 43.74 33.29 10.19
C LEU A 194 45.21 32.97 10.48
N ASP A 195 45.52 31.70 10.71
CA ASP A 195 46.86 31.20 10.94
C ASP A 195 47.71 31.00 9.65
N GLY A 196 47.06 31.26 8.47
CA GLY A 196 47.73 31.22 7.17
C GLY A 196 47.82 29.83 6.51
N TYR A 197 47.03 28.85 6.98
CA TYR A 197 46.95 27.51 6.38
C TYR A 197 46.07 27.52 5.12
N ASP A 198 46.34 26.61 4.18
CA ASP A 198 45.47 26.34 3.05
C ASP A 198 44.26 25.52 3.55
N VAL A 199 43.09 26.07 3.37
CA VAL A 199 41.83 25.50 3.84
C VAL A 199 40.87 25.09 2.70
N THR A 200 41.33 25.13 1.45
CA THR A 200 40.53 24.94 0.26
C THR A 200 39.77 23.59 0.26
N GLU A 201 40.45 22.51 0.64
CA GLU A 201 39.88 21.18 0.70
C GLU A 201 38.82 21.07 1.81
N ALA A 202 39.09 21.60 2.99
CA ALA A 202 38.17 21.64 4.10
C ALA A 202 36.92 22.46 3.79
N GLU A 203 37.04 23.56 3.05
CA GLU A 203 35.91 24.36 2.59
C GLU A 203 35.01 23.59 1.61
N ASN A 204 35.60 22.83 0.70
CA ASN A 204 34.84 21.96 -0.22
C ASN A 204 34.04 20.89 0.55
N ILE A 205 34.61 20.31 1.60
CA ILE A 205 33.95 19.36 2.48
C ILE A 205 32.76 20.03 3.20
N VAL A 206 32.99 21.20 3.81
CA VAL A 206 31.90 21.94 4.47
C VAL A 206 30.78 22.29 3.47
N ALA A 207 31.15 22.77 2.28
CA ALA A 207 30.18 23.14 1.26
C ALA A 207 29.28 21.95 0.84
N ALA A 208 29.86 20.76 0.66
CA ALA A 208 29.13 19.54 0.31
C ALA A 208 28.28 19.02 1.47
N CYS A 209 28.81 19.00 2.69
CA CYS A 209 28.16 18.41 3.85
C CYS A 209 27.16 19.36 4.53
N ARG A 210 27.24 20.68 4.29
CA ARG A 210 26.34 21.68 4.90
C ARG A 210 24.88 21.45 4.57
N GLN A 211 24.58 20.77 3.46
CA GLN A 211 23.19 20.43 3.10
C GLN A 211 22.51 19.51 4.12
N TYR A 212 23.26 18.81 4.98
CA TYR A 212 22.69 18.07 6.11
C TYR A 212 21.92 18.95 7.08
N GLU A 213 22.21 20.24 7.17
CA GLU A 213 21.47 21.19 8.01
C GLU A 213 19.98 21.21 7.67
N TYR A 214 19.62 21.00 6.40
CA TYR A 214 18.26 21.05 5.89
C TYR A 214 17.59 19.68 5.75
N VAL A 215 18.28 18.60 6.12
CA VAL A 215 17.72 17.24 6.05
C VAL A 215 16.68 17.03 7.13
N ASP A 216 15.46 16.68 6.71
CA ASP A 216 14.35 16.36 7.59
C ASP A 216 13.96 14.87 7.45
N VAL A 217 14.47 14.05 8.37
CA VAL A 217 14.20 12.61 8.40
C VAL A 217 12.79 12.28 8.95
N SER A 218 12.12 13.25 9.57
CA SER A 218 10.77 13.03 10.11
C SER A 218 9.77 12.66 9.02
N LYS A 219 9.96 13.17 7.81
CA LYS A 219 9.15 12.84 6.63
C LYS A 219 9.29 11.39 6.20
N ILE A 220 10.47 10.78 6.36
CA ILE A 220 10.71 9.37 6.08
C ILE A 220 9.90 8.53 7.06
N ASN A 221 10.00 8.83 8.36
CA ASN A 221 9.31 8.11 9.43
C ASN A 221 7.80 8.29 9.36
N SER A 222 7.31 9.48 9.05
CA SER A 222 5.87 9.74 8.87
C SER A 222 5.29 8.89 7.73
N ARG A 223 6.01 8.78 6.61
CA ARG A 223 5.57 7.95 5.46
C ARG A 223 5.63 6.47 5.76
N ALA A 224 6.68 5.99 6.44
CA ALA A 224 6.75 4.61 6.91
C ALA A 224 5.57 4.29 7.84
N THR A 225 5.26 5.17 8.78
CA THR A 225 4.11 5.02 9.68
C THR A 225 2.78 4.99 8.93
N GLY A 226 2.59 5.88 7.95
CA GLY A 226 1.42 5.87 7.07
C GLY A 226 1.28 4.54 6.30
N ALA A 227 2.38 4.01 5.79
CA ALA A 227 2.40 2.71 5.11
C ALA A 227 2.04 1.57 6.06
N VAL A 228 2.57 1.55 7.30
CA VAL A 228 2.21 0.55 8.33
C VAL A 228 0.71 0.58 8.61
N ILE A 229 0.17 1.75 8.95
CA ILE A 229 -1.25 1.90 9.29
C ILE A 229 -2.13 1.42 8.13
N SER A 230 -1.84 1.88 6.92
CA SER A 230 -2.61 1.49 5.74
C SER A 230 -2.50 -0.01 5.45
N SER A 231 -1.32 -0.61 5.60
CA SER A 231 -1.13 -2.06 5.42
C SER A 231 -1.84 -2.87 6.51
N VAL A 232 -1.87 -2.42 7.76
CA VAL A 232 -2.62 -3.08 8.85
C VAL A 232 -4.13 -3.03 8.56
N ILE A 233 -4.65 -1.88 8.12
CA ILE A 233 -6.06 -1.77 7.71
C ILE A 233 -6.34 -2.73 6.54
N GLY A 234 -5.46 -2.76 5.52
CA GLY A 234 -5.59 -3.68 4.39
C GLY A 234 -5.55 -5.16 4.81
N ALA A 235 -4.70 -5.52 5.76
CA ALA A 235 -4.61 -6.87 6.30
C ALA A 235 -5.88 -7.28 7.06
N THR A 236 -6.39 -6.42 7.92
CA THR A 236 -7.59 -6.71 8.72
C THR A 236 -8.85 -6.80 7.86
N THR A 237 -9.06 -5.85 6.93
CA THR A 237 -10.19 -5.89 5.99
C THR A 237 -10.09 -7.07 5.03
N GLY A 238 -8.88 -7.39 4.57
CA GLY A 238 -8.61 -8.55 3.72
C GLY A 238 -8.90 -9.88 4.43
N ALA A 239 -8.49 -10.03 5.68
CA ALA A 239 -8.78 -11.21 6.50
C ALA A 239 -10.28 -11.36 6.73
N ALA A 240 -10.97 -10.30 7.16
CA ALA A 240 -12.42 -10.31 7.33
C ALA A 240 -13.16 -10.66 6.04
N GLY A 241 -12.75 -10.08 4.91
CA GLY A 241 -13.32 -10.37 3.61
C GLY A 241 -13.05 -11.80 3.12
N THR A 242 -11.87 -12.36 3.43
CA THR A 242 -11.54 -13.76 3.15
C THR A 242 -12.49 -14.69 3.89
N VAL A 243 -12.67 -14.49 5.20
CA VAL A 243 -13.58 -15.29 6.02
C VAL A 243 -15.02 -15.17 5.51
N THR A 244 -15.48 -13.94 5.29
CA THR A 244 -16.85 -13.68 4.79
C THR A 244 -17.09 -14.33 3.42
N SER A 245 -16.12 -14.24 2.51
CA SER A 245 -16.18 -14.88 1.19
C SER A 245 -16.16 -16.41 1.30
N ALA A 246 -15.34 -16.95 2.19
CA ALA A 246 -15.29 -18.40 2.41
C ALA A 246 -16.62 -18.92 2.94
N ILE A 247 -17.24 -18.27 3.94
CA ILE A 247 -18.55 -18.65 4.48
C ILE A 247 -19.63 -18.57 3.41
N ALA A 248 -19.68 -17.46 2.63
CA ALA A 248 -20.62 -17.29 1.53
C ALA A 248 -20.51 -18.40 0.46
N ASN A 249 -19.33 -19.00 0.33
CA ASN A 249 -19.03 -20.02 -0.68
C ASN A 249 -19.19 -21.47 -0.17
N THR A 250 -19.55 -21.67 1.11
CA THR A 250 -19.82 -23.00 1.65
C THR A 250 -21.09 -23.59 1.03
N ASP A 251 -21.09 -24.90 0.85
CA ASP A 251 -22.28 -25.61 0.34
C ASP A 251 -23.49 -25.44 1.26
N LYS A 252 -23.26 -25.29 2.58
CA LYS A 252 -24.33 -25.02 3.55
C LYS A 252 -25.03 -23.68 3.28
N THR A 253 -24.28 -22.61 3.04
CA THR A 253 -24.87 -21.28 2.77
C THR A 253 -25.51 -21.22 1.40
N ARG A 254 -24.91 -21.84 0.38
CA ARG A 254 -25.38 -21.81 -1.01
C ARG A 254 -26.61 -22.70 -1.27
N ASN A 255 -26.71 -23.81 -0.56
CA ASN A 255 -27.79 -24.77 -0.75
C ASN A 255 -29.00 -24.53 0.19
N ASP A 256 -28.91 -23.45 1.01
CA ASP A 256 -30.05 -23.03 1.84
C ASP A 256 -31.04 -22.25 0.99
N ASN A 257 -32.06 -22.98 0.50
CA ASN A 257 -33.11 -22.44 -0.36
C ASN A 257 -34.20 -21.66 0.40
N THR A 258 -34.05 -21.51 1.73
CA THR A 258 -34.96 -20.66 2.50
C THR A 258 -34.72 -19.18 2.19
N ASP A 259 -35.73 -18.34 2.33
CA ASP A 259 -35.59 -16.90 2.14
C ASP A 259 -34.52 -16.30 3.07
N ALA A 260 -34.43 -16.81 4.30
CA ALA A 260 -33.40 -16.44 5.26
C ALA A 260 -31.95 -16.82 4.78
N GLY A 261 -31.82 -18.04 4.20
CA GLY A 261 -30.56 -18.53 3.65
C GLY A 261 -30.11 -17.69 2.45
N LYS A 262 -31.00 -17.43 1.50
CA LYS A 262 -30.73 -16.57 0.33
C LYS A 262 -30.34 -15.15 0.74
N GLN A 263 -31.02 -14.57 1.73
CA GLN A 263 -30.68 -13.26 2.26
C GLN A 263 -29.31 -13.26 2.96
N THR A 264 -28.99 -14.33 3.68
CA THR A 264 -27.68 -14.50 4.34
C THR A 264 -26.56 -14.56 3.31
N GLU A 265 -26.69 -15.37 2.25
CA GLU A 265 -25.70 -15.43 1.15
C GLU A 265 -25.50 -14.06 0.49
N LYS A 266 -26.59 -13.36 0.18
CA LYS A 266 -26.55 -12.01 -0.40
C LYS A 266 -25.81 -11.03 0.51
N ASN A 267 -26.11 -11.03 1.80
CA ASN A 267 -25.47 -10.15 2.77
C ASN A 267 -23.97 -10.44 2.91
N LEU A 268 -23.58 -11.72 2.98
CA LEU A 268 -22.17 -12.14 3.04
C LEU A 268 -21.40 -11.74 1.76
N ASN A 269 -22.01 -11.94 0.59
CA ASN A 269 -21.40 -11.53 -0.68
C ASN A 269 -21.22 -10.01 -0.77
N THR A 270 -22.23 -9.24 -0.31
CA THR A 270 -22.17 -7.78 -0.26
C THR A 270 -21.09 -7.30 0.71
N ALA A 271 -21.07 -7.82 1.93
CA ALA A 271 -20.05 -7.49 2.93
C ALA A 271 -18.63 -7.80 2.42
N SER A 272 -18.44 -8.96 1.80
CA SER A 272 -17.15 -9.34 1.24
C SER A 272 -16.73 -8.43 0.06
N ASN A 273 -17.68 -7.91 -0.75
CA ASN A 273 -17.38 -6.95 -1.81
C ASN A 273 -16.92 -5.61 -1.24
N ILE A 274 -17.58 -5.12 -0.19
CA ILE A 274 -17.19 -3.89 0.53
C ILE A 274 -15.80 -4.05 1.13
N LEU A 275 -15.54 -5.18 1.80
CA LEU A 275 -14.24 -5.49 2.40
C LEU A 275 -13.13 -5.60 1.35
N ALA A 276 -13.39 -6.19 0.19
CA ALA A 276 -12.44 -6.24 -0.92
C ALA A 276 -12.09 -4.83 -1.44
N GLY A 277 -13.09 -3.96 -1.60
CA GLY A 277 -12.89 -2.56 -1.96
C GLY A 277 -12.06 -1.80 -0.92
N ALA A 278 -12.37 -1.96 0.37
CA ALA A 278 -11.63 -1.35 1.47
C ALA A 278 -10.16 -1.83 1.51
N THR A 279 -9.93 -3.14 1.30
CA THR A 279 -8.59 -3.72 1.22
C THR A 279 -7.80 -3.12 0.05
N THR A 280 -8.43 -2.98 -1.12
CA THR A 280 -7.81 -2.37 -2.30
C THR A 280 -7.37 -0.92 -2.04
N LEU A 281 -8.26 -0.12 -1.44
CA LEU A 281 -7.95 1.28 -1.10
C LEU A 281 -6.82 1.37 -0.08
N ALA A 282 -6.86 0.56 0.98
CA ALA A 282 -5.83 0.54 2.01
C ALA A 282 -4.46 0.12 1.43
N SER A 283 -4.41 -0.94 0.63
CA SER A 283 -3.18 -1.40 -0.03
C SER A 283 -2.64 -0.37 -1.03
N GLY A 284 -3.52 0.28 -1.80
CA GLY A 284 -3.14 1.36 -2.71
C GLY A 284 -2.54 2.56 -1.97
N THR A 285 -3.14 2.94 -0.85
CA THR A 285 -2.62 4.00 0.01
C THR A 285 -1.25 3.65 0.60
N ALA A 286 -1.07 2.40 1.07
CA ALA A 286 0.24 1.91 1.53
C ALA A 286 1.30 1.98 0.41
N THR A 287 0.94 1.60 -0.82
CA THR A 287 1.83 1.68 -1.99
C THR A 287 2.28 3.12 -2.25
N VAL A 288 1.36 4.10 -2.17
CA VAL A 288 1.67 5.53 -2.33
C VAL A 288 2.60 6.03 -1.23
N PHE A 289 2.36 5.66 0.03
CA PHE A 289 3.25 6.02 1.13
C PHE A 289 4.66 5.46 0.93
N ASN A 290 4.79 4.19 0.54
CA ASN A 290 6.08 3.56 0.27
C ASN A 290 6.81 4.23 -0.91
N ALA A 291 6.13 4.50 -2.02
CA ALA A 291 6.71 5.17 -3.17
C ALA A 291 7.20 6.60 -2.82
N THR A 292 6.42 7.32 -2.02
CA THR A 292 6.80 8.67 -1.57
C THR A 292 7.89 8.65 -0.50
N GLN A 293 8.00 7.56 0.29
CA GLN A 293 9.12 7.32 1.20
C GLN A 293 10.43 7.17 0.43
N ILE A 294 10.44 6.40 -0.66
CA ILE A 294 11.61 6.27 -1.55
C ILE A 294 12.09 7.65 -2.02
N SER A 295 11.17 8.53 -2.42
CA SER A 295 11.51 9.89 -2.85
C SER A 295 12.12 10.72 -1.72
N ALA A 296 11.65 10.55 -0.48
CA ALA A 296 12.20 11.23 0.68
C ALA A 296 13.60 10.70 1.01
N ILE A 297 13.78 9.36 1.00
CA ILE A 297 15.09 8.72 1.23
C ILE A 297 16.09 9.14 0.16
N LYS A 298 15.70 9.18 -1.13
CA LYS A 298 16.58 9.61 -2.23
C LYS A 298 17.15 11.02 -2.02
N LYS A 299 16.34 11.94 -1.50
CA LYS A 299 16.78 13.31 -1.23
C LYS A 299 17.85 13.37 -0.15
N VAL A 300 17.66 12.61 0.92
CA VAL A 300 18.62 12.52 2.02
C VAL A 300 19.87 11.78 1.58
N ALA A 301 19.72 10.67 0.85
CA ALA A 301 20.83 9.90 0.32
C ALA A 301 21.72 10.71 -0.66
N ALA A 302 21.12 11.57 -1.49
CA ALA A 302 21.87 12.44 -2.39
C ALA A 302 22.78 13.43 -1.62
N VAL A 303 22.29 13.94 -0.47
CA VAL A 303 23.12 14.79 0.42
C VAL A 303 24.24 13.96 1.06
N ALA A 304 23.92 12.75 1.53
CA ALA A 304 24.89 11.84 2.11
C ALA A 304 26.00 11.47 1.11
N GLU A 305 25.60 11.09 -0.11
CA GLU A 305 26.51 10.72 -1.20
C GLU A 305 27.41 11.89 -1.60
N ALA A 306 26.87 13.12 -1.69
CA ALA A 306 27.64 14.32 -2.00
C ALA A 306 28.66 14.62 -0.90
N CYS A 307 28.29 14.51 0.38
CA CYS A 307 29.20 14.70 1.50
C CYS A 307 30.28 13.61 1.57
N THR A 308 29.88 12.32 1.48
CA THR A 308 30.82 11.19 1.53
C THR A 308 31.76 11.17 0.33
N GLY A 309 31.33 11.66 -0.84
CA GLY A 309 32.15 11.71 -2.06
C GLY A 309 33.33 12.70 -1.97
N VAL A 310 33.24 13.73 -1.14
CA VAL A 310 34.37 14.68 -0.90
C VAL A 310 35.17 14.30 0.32
N LEU A 311 34.70 13.40 1.17
CA LEU A 311 35.42 12.89 2.35
C LEU A 311 36.31 11.68 2.00
N LYS A 312 36.03 10.95 0.91
CA LYS A 312 36.82 9.81 0.39
C LYS A 312 37.92 10.30 -0.53
#